data_edaf79352c03a35152e5e4ed50b6c6ad
#
_entry.id   edaf79352c03a35152e5e4ed50b6c6ad
#
_cell.length_a   1.000
_cell.length_b   1.000
_cell.length_c   1.000
_cell.angle_alpha   90.00
_cell.angle_beta   90.00
_cell.angle_gamma   90.00
#
_symmetry.space_group_name_H-M   'P 1'
#
loop_
_entity.id
_entity.type
_entity.pdbx_description
1 polymer ?
#
loop_
_entity_poly.entity_id
_entity_poly.type
_entity_poly.pdbx_seq_one_letter_code
_entity_poly.pdbx_strand_id
1 'polypeptide(L)'
;MGNNGSVERRTVLKAAGASLATLGLAATTGCGGDSGSSGDGTVTIRYAWWGADERAKRINQSIALFEKKYPKIKVKTDFQDYVAFWEKFQTQAAGGNPPDVFQNAVGFLRKYDKRGVLLDLKTQIDAGNLSLDNFRAGVEKVGQVDGKQLGIPVGSNTMSLVIDEKVFEKAGINPKQGWTWDEYFAALKKIHDTQKLPGDTGYFGIMYLYDLYLRQNGKAFFTKDGLGFDEADLTEWWTDAYNRVKAGIITDPKRVEQDKPKSSLSAAHGASEFTWDNFTVRYSAEGTSTYGLAPIPTTDGKQTGQYLASLMLSASARTKHPKEVAQFINFMVHDPEVGKIMGYDRGILATTEQFDAYKPTDAPNQAIAKYETDVAAAGVLGTITPHPAGADTCEAAFLRIAGDMSQGTTKVADAVKQFFSEAKTALAS
;
A
#
# COMPACT_ATOMS: atom_id res chain seq x y z
N MET A 1 -54.11 22.49 19.78
CA MET A 1 -54.87 21.89 18.68
C MET A 1 -53.84 21.14 17.83
N GLY A 2 -53.60 19.92 18.01
CA GLY A 2 -54.31 18.69 17.66
C GLY A 2 -53.84 18.30 16.27
N ASN A 3 -53.29 17.18 15.93
CA ASN A 3 -53.65 15.85 16.32
C ASN A 3 -52.54 14.83 15.94
N ASN A 4 -52.43 13.78 16.71
CA ASN A 4 -51.66 12.56 16.57
C ASN A 4 -52.10 11.71 15.34
N GLY A 5 -51.18 10.91 14.83
CA GLY A 5 -51.47 9.81 13.91
C GLY A 5 -50.38 8.79 13.89
N SER A 6 -50.31 7.96 14.94
CA SER A 6 -49.60 6.67 14.97
C SER A 6 -50.40 5.64 14.18
N VAL A 7 -49.77 4.84 13.30
CA VAL A 7 -50.39 3.63 12.79
C VAL A 7 -49.46 2.43 13.04
N GLU A 8 -50.07 1.51 13.75
CA GLU A 8 -49.54 0.28 14.31
C GLU A 8 -49.14 -0.78 13.25
N ARG A 9 -48.21 -1.61 13.70
CA ARG A 9 -47.94 -2.98 13.19
C ARG A 9 -49.14 -3.88 13.53
N ARG A 10 -49.56 -4.76 12.60
CA ARG A 10 -49.92 -6.18 12.88
C ARG A 10 -50.40 -6.92 11.62
N THR A 11 -49.67 -7.97 11.29
CA THR A 11 -50.06 -9.38 11.13
C THR A 11 -51.24 -9.72 10.22
N VAL A 12 -51.00 -10.45 9.13
CA VAL A 12 -51.90 -11.54 8.70
C VAL A 12 -51.05 -12.75 8.26
N LEU A 13 -51.23 -13.81 9.04
CA LEU A 13 -50.87 -15.21 8.73
C LEU A 13 -52.15 -15.96 8.33
N LYS A 14 -51.97 -16.99 7.53
CA LYS A 14 -52.84 -18.15 7.23
C LYS A 14 -53.69 -18.08 5.96
N ALA A 15 -53.42 -18.98 5.03
CA ALA A 15 -54.17 -20.21 4.96
C ALA A 15 -53.58 -21.18 3.91
N ALA A 16 -53.56 -22.44 4.28
CA ALA A 16 -53.11 -23.64 3.61
C ALA A 16 -54.07 -24.08 2.47
N GLY A 17 -53.51 -24.82 1.51
CA GLY A 17 -54.26 -25.59 0.54
C GLY A 17 -53.38 -26.61 -0.18
N ALA A 18 -53.48 -27.85 0.26
CA ALA A 18 -52.82 -29.00 -0.33
C ALA A 18 -53.51 -29.43 -1.62
N SER A 19 -52.76 -29.86 -2.65
CA SER A 19 -53.22 -30.75 -3.67
C SER A 19 -52.02 -31.56 -4.22
N LEU A 20 -52.04 -32.86 -3.96
CA LEU A 20 -51.20 -33.91 -4.55
C LEU A 20 -51.71 -34.20 -6.00
N ALA A 21 -50.78 -34.37 -6.96
CA ALA A 21 -50.88 -35.34 -8.05
C ALA A 21 -49.52 -35.46 -8.78
N THR A 22 -48.81 -36.44 -8.52
CA THR A 22 -48.20 -37.58 -9.25
C THR A 22 -47.60 -37.36 -10.66
N LEU A 23 -46.35 -37.91 -10.73
CA LEU A 23 -45.66 -38.56 -11.85
C LEU A 23 -45.07 -37.75 -12.99
N GLY A 24 -43.72 -37.82 -13.06
CA GLY A 24 -42.92 -37.51 -14.20
C GLY A 24 -41.43 -37.61 -13.85
N LEU A 25 -40.86 -38.84 -13.85
CA LEU A 25 -39.42 -39.05 -13.90
C LEU A 25 -38.88 -38.48 -15.21
N ALA A 26 -38.15 -37.37 -15.13
CA ALA A 26 -37.17 -37.00 -16.14
C ALA A 26 -35.89 -36.66 -15.40
N ALA A 27 -34.92 -37.53 -15.56
CA ALA A 27 -33.55 -37.31 -15.14
C ALA A 27 -32.99 -36.06 -15.84
N THR A 28 -32.85 -34.96 -15.14
CA THR A 28 -31.98 -33.87 -15.55
C THR A 28 -30.73 -33.90 -14.72
N THR A 29 -29.70 -34.41 -15.35
CA THR A 29 -28.30 -34.33 -14.96
C THR A 29 -27.93 -32.91 -14.54
N GLY A 30 -27.33 -32.82 -13.38
CA GLY A 30 -26.43 -31.88 -12.80
C GLY A 30 -26.17 -30.57 -13.50
N CYS A 31 -26.51 -29.47 -12.84
CA CYS A 31 -25.76 -28.23 -12.93
C CYS A 31 -24.55 -28.35 -11.99
N GLY A 32 -23.49 -28.97 -12.50
CA GLY A 32 -22.15 -28.83 -11.99
C GLY A 32 -21.66 -27.41 -12.28
N GLY A 33 -21.07 -26.76 -11.30
CA GLY A 33 -20.43 -25.48 -11.45
C GLY A 33 -19.43 -25.48 -12.61
N ASP A 34 -19.57 -24.52 -13.46
CA ASP A 34 -18.75 -24.29 -14.64
C ASP A 34 -17.32 -23.92 -14.27
N SER A 35 -16.46 -24.91 -14.15
CA SER A 35 -15.01 -24.77 -14.27
C SER A 35 -14.67 -25.14 -15.72
N GLY A 36 -14.90 -24.18 -16.63
CA GLY A 36 -14.76 -24.35 -18.05
C GLY A 36 -13.35 -24.62 -18.50
N SER A 37 -13.06 -25.88 -18.76
CA SER A 37 -12.19 -26.25 -19.86
C SER A 37 -13.05 -26.22 -21.11
N SER A 38 -12.94 -25.17 -21.91
CA SER A 38 -13.45 -25.18 -23.28
C SER A 38 -12.76 -26.34 -24.02
N GLY A 39 -13.51 -27.12 -24.83
CA GLY A 39 -13.00 -28.32 -25.50
C GLY A 39 -11.83 -28.10 -26.46
N ASP A 40 -11.28 -26.91 -26.60
CA ASP A 40 -10.09 -26.54 -27.36
C ASP A 40 -8.79 -26.42 -26.53
N GLY A 41 -8.83 -26.74 -25.22
CA GLY A 41 -7.69 -26.62 -24.30
C GLY A 41 -7.39 -25.19 -23.84
N THR A 42 -8.36 -24.27 -23.99
CA THR A 42 -8.24 -22.89 -23.45
C THR A 42 -8.49 -22.88 -21.95
N VAL A 43 -7.58 -22.23 -21.21
CA VAL A 43 -7.66 -22.01 -19.77
C VAL A 43 -8.11 -20.58 -19.49
N THR A 44 -9.01 -20.39 -18.53
CA THR A 44 -9.39 -19.05 -18.03
C THR A 44 -8.93 -18.89 -16.60
N ILE A 45 -8.13 -17.82 -16.34
CA ILE A 45 -7.72 -17.41 -15.00
C ILE A 45 -8.43 -16.11 -14.62
N ARG A 46 -8.69 -15.94 -13.31
CA ARG A 46 -9.32 -14.72 -12.76
C ARG A 46 -8.27 -13.85 -12.13
N TYR A 47 -8.21 -12.59 -12.55
CA TYR A 47 -7.30 -11.59 -11.97
C TYR A 47 -8.06 -10.44 -11.33
N ALA A 48 -7.76 -10.13 -10.06
CA ALA A 48 -8.39 -9.04 -9.33
C ALA A 48 -7.36 -8.05 -8.75
N TRP A 49 -7.73 -6.74 -8.73
CA TRP A 49 -6.87 -5.68 -8.20
C TRP A 49 -7.67 -4.50 -7.65
N TRP A 50 -7.01 -3.62 -6.91
CA TRP A 50 -7.58 -2.32 -6.55
C TRP A 50 -6.95 -1.19 -7.38
N GLY A 51 -7.77 -0.20 -7.71
CA GLY A 51 -7.32 0.98 -8.45
C GLY A 51 -8.48 1.68 -9.17
N ALA A 52 -8.15 2.82 -9.77
CA ALA A 52 -9.08 3.60 -10.59
C ALA A 52 -9.16 3.09 -12.03
N ASP A 53 -10.10 3.65 -12.81
CA ASP A 53 -10.36 3.28 -14.21
C ASP A 53 -9.11 3.38 -15.10
N GLU A 54 -8.25 4.38 -14.86
CA GLU A 54 -7.02 4.53 -15.66
C GLU A 54 -6.04 3.35 -15.44
N ARG A 55 -5.91 2.87 -14.20
CA ARG A 55 -5.15 1.65 -13.91
C ARG A 55 -5.79 0.44 -14.59
N ALA A 56 -7.10 0.32 -14.53
CA ALA A 56 -7.83 -0.77 -15.20
C ALA A 56 -7.59 -0.79 -16.71
N LYS A 57 -7.59 0.39 -17.34
CA LYS A 57 -7.28 0.53 -18.77
C LYS A 57 -5.87 0.03 -19.10
N ARG A 58 -4.86 0.44 -18.34
CA ARG A 58 -3.45 0.00 -18.52
C ARG A 58 -3.30 -1.51 -18.31
N ILE A 59 -3.90 -2.06 -17.25
CA ILE A 59 -3.88 -3.50 -16.98
C ILE A 59 -4.55 -4.28 -18.11
N ASN A 60 -5.71 -3.83 -18.59
CA ASN A 60 -6.41 -4.50 -19.70
C ASN A 60 -5.62 -4.45 -21.03
N GLN A 61 -4.89 -3.36 -21.29
CA GLN A 61 -3.95 -3.29 -22.43
C GLN A 61 -2.81 -4.31 -22.28
N SER A 62 -2.25 -4.45 -21.08
CA SER A 62 -1.21 -5.44 -20.77
C SER A 62 -1.73 -6.87 -20.92
N ILE A 63 -2.96 -7.14 -20.48
CA ILE A 63 -3.63 -8.45 -20.65
C ILE A 63 -3.82 -8.77 -22.12
N ALA A 64 -4.20 -7.81 -22.95
CA ALA A 64 -4.34 -8.03 -24.39
C ALA A 64 -3.02 -8.46 -25.05
N LEU A 65 -1.88 -7.91 -24.61
CA LEU A 65 -0.55 -8.37 -25.04
C LEU A 65 -0.26 -9.80 -24.57
N PHE A 66 -0.60 -10.10 -23.31
CA PHE A 66 -0.46 -11.45 -22.76
C PHE A 66 -1.25 -12.48 -23.55
N GLU A 67 -2.53 -12.23 -23.79
CA GLU A 67 -3.42 -13.14 -24.54
C GLU A 67 -2.99 -13.33 -25.99
N LYS A 68 -2.37 -12.31 -26.60
CA LYS A 68 -1.74 -12.44 -27.93
C LYS A 68 -0.54 -13.39 -27.92
N LYS A 69 0.28 -13.31 -26.85
CA LYS A 69 1.46 -14.18 -26.68
C LYS A 69 1.10 -15.60 -26.24
N TYR A 70 0.03 -15.73 -25.44
CA TYR A 70 -0.48 -16.99 -24.90
C TYR A 70 -1.96 -17.20 -25.28
N PRO A 71 -2.29 -17.49 -26.54
CA PRO A 71 -3.67 -17.45 -27.04
C PRO A 71 -4.62 -18.46 -26.36
N LYS A 72 -4.06 -19.51 -25.75
CA LYS A 72 -4.81 -20.52 -24.98
C LYS A 72 -5.06 -20.14 -23.50
N ILE A 73 -4.61 -18.97 -23.06
CA ILE A 73 -4.87 -18.47 -21.72
C ILE A 73 -5.70 -17.20 -21.82
N LYS A 74 -6.89 -17.20 -21.17
CA LYS A 74 -7.78 -16.05 -21.09
C LYS A 74 -7.78 -15.50 -19.66
N VAL A 75 -7.87 -14.18 -19.54
CA VAL A 75 -7.87 -13.50 -18.25
C VAL A 75 -9.19 -12.79 -18.01
N LYS A 76 -9.95 -13.27 -17.05
CA LYS A 76 -11.17 -12.60 -16.58
C LYS A 76 -10.81 -11.63 -15.45
N THR A 77 -11.16 -10.37 -15.63
CA THR A 77 -10.75 -9.27 -14.75
C THR A 77 -11.84 -8.83 -13.80
N ASP A 78 -11.42 -8.35 -12.62
CA ASP A 78 -12.28 -7.73 -11.62
C ASP A 78 -11.47 -6.64 -10.86
N PHE A 79 -12.00 -5.40 -10.77
CA PHE A 79 -11.33 -4.35 -10.03
C PHE A 79 -12.30 -3.47 -9.26
N GLN A 80 -11.82 -2.86 -8.21
CA GLN A 80 -12.58 -1.97 -7.33
C GLN A 80 -11.63 -0.96 -6.68
N ASP A 81 -12.18 0.01 -5.93
CA ASP A 81 -11.38 0.82 -5.03
C ASP A 81 -10.76 -0.04 -3.91
N TYR A 82 -9.82 0.54 -3.16
CA TYR A 82 -9.04 -0.19 -2.17
C TYR A 82 -9.89 -0.86 -1.08
N VAL A 83 -10.88 -0.15 -0.55
CA VAL A 83 -11.70 -0.66 0.57
C VAL A 83 -12.62 -1.78 0.07
N ALA A 84 -13.37 -1.51 -1.00
CA ALA A 84 -14.29 -2.48 -1.58
C ALA A 84 -13.58 -3.73 -2.13
N PHE A 85 -12.35 -3.58 -2.65
CA PHE A 85 -11.52 -4.71 -3.07
C PHE A 85 -11.26 -5.65 -1.88
N TRP A 86 -10.78 -5.14 -0.75
CA TRP A 86 -10.43 -5.97 0.40
C TRP A 86 -11.64 -6.60 1.06
N GLU A 87 -12.79 -5.92 1.14
CA GLU A 87 -14.05 -6.48 1.63
C GLU A 87 -14.51 -7.66 0.79
N LYS A 88 -14.51 -7.49 -0.55
CA LYS A 88 -14.87 -8.55 -1.49
C LYS A 88 -13.87 -9.71 -1.44
N PHE A 89 -12.57 -9.42 -1.43
CA PHE A 89 -11.52 -10.44 -1.37
C PHE A 89 -11.63 -11.28 -0.11
N GLN A 90 -11.85 -10.66 1.07
CA GLN A 90 -12.04 -11.38 2.33
C GLN A 90 -13.23 -12.33 2.26
N THR A 91 -14.35 -11.90 1.69
CA THR A 91 -15.55 -12.71 1.50
C THR A 91 -15.28 -13.90 0.58
N GLN A 92 -14.61 -13.66 -0.55
CA GLN A 92 -14.25 -14.71 -1.51
C GLN A 92 -13.25 -15.72 -0.93
N ALA A 93 -12.25 -15.23 -0.19
CA ALA A 93 -11.25 -16.07 0.46
C ALA A 93 -11.88 -16.94 1.56
N ALA A 94 -12.78 -16.40 2.38
CA ALA A 94 -13.52 -17.14 3.39
C ALA A 94 -14.46 -18.20 2.77
N GLY A 95 -15.06 -17.88 1.63
CA GLY A 95 -15.89 -18.81 0.84
C GLY A 95 -15.09 -19.85 0.04
N GLY A 96 -13.74 -19.85 0.14
CA GLY A 96 -12.88 -20.81 -0.57
C GLY A 96 -12.79 -20.59 -2.08
N ASN A 97 -13.20 -19.44 -2.58
CA ASN A 97 -13.22 -19.10 -4.02
C ASN A 97 -12.56 -17.74 -4.33
N PRO A 98 -11.31 -17.47 -3.85
CA PRO A 98 -10.59 -16.27 -4.22
C PRO A 98 -10.25 -16.23 -5.71
N PRO A 99 -9.87 -15.07 -6.28
CA PRO A 99 -9.30 -14.98 -7.62
C PRO A 99 -8.03 -15.82 -7.75
N ASP A 100 -7.72 -16.29 -8.97
CA ASP A 100 -6.51 -17.08 -9.22
C ASP A 100 -5.23 -16.26 -9.02
N VAL A 101 -5.25 -15.00 -9.49
CA VAL A 101 -4.22 -13.97 -9.29
C VAL A 101 -4.87 -12.74 -8.68
N PHE A 102 -4.18 -12.09 -7.78
CA PHE A 102 -4.67 -10.83 -7.21
C PHE A 102 -3.52 -9.92 -6.77
N GLN A 103 -3.80 -8.62 -6.84
CA GLN A 103 -2.90 -7.62 -6.29
C GLN A 103 -2.89 -7.73 -4.76
N ASN A 104 -1.70 -7.70 -4.18
CA ASN A 104 -1.49 -7.85 -2.74
C ASN A 104 -0.50 -6.79 -2.23
N ALA A 105 -0.39 -6.66 -0.92
CA ALA A 105 0.58 -5.79 -0.25
C ALA A 105 1.28 -6.55 0.88
N VAL A 106 2.47 -6.10 1.25
CA VAL A 106 3.35 -6.76 2.24
C VAL A 106 2.66 -7.01 3.58
N GLY A 107 1.81 -6.08 4.04
CA GLY A 107 1.08 -6.20 5.31
C GLY A 107 0.08 -7.36 5.38
N PHE A 108 -0.34 -7.90 4.23
CA PHE A 108 -1.33 -8.98 4.16
C PHE A 108 -0.74 -10.37 3.92
N LEU A 109 0.55 -10.48 3.62
CA LEU A 109 1.17 -11.77 3.28
C LEU A 109 1.02 -12.80 4.40
N ARG A 110 1.46 -12.48 5.62
CA ARG A 110 1.35 -13.42 6.76
C ARG A 110 -0.10 -13.77 7.09
N LYS A 111 -0.99 -12.79 7.04
CA LYS A 111 -2.42 -12.98 7.33
C LYS A 111 -3.04 -14.03 6.41
N TYR A 112 -2.79 -13.92 5.11
CA TYR A 112 -3.37 -14.85 4.13
C TYR A 112 -2.58 -16.14 3.97
N ASP A 113 -1.27 -16.16 4.26
CA ASP A 113 -0.50 -17.41 4.36
C ASP A 113 -1.00 -18.29 5.51
N LYS A 114 -1.13 -17.73 6.71
CA LYS A 114 -1.70 -18.45 7.86
C LYS A 114 -3.10 -19.03 7.61
N ARG A 115 -3.88 -18.41 6.74
CA ARG A 115 -5.23 -18.87 6.33
C ARG A 115 -5.22 -19.86 5.17
N GLY A 116 -4.04 -20.22 4.65
CA GLY A 116 -3.91 -21.14 3.51
C GLY A 116 -4.51 -20.60 2.20
N VAL A 117 -4.55 -19.27 2.04
CA VAL A 117 -5.08 -18.61 0.83
C VAL A 117 -4.01 -18.48 -0.25
N LEU A 118 -2.74 -18.30 0.13
CA LEU A 118 -1.65 -18.00 -0.78
C LEU A 118 -0.96 -19.27 -1.30
N LEU A 119 -0.70 -19.30 -2.60
CA LEU A 119 0.14 -20.31 -3.22
C LEU A 119 1.61 -19.94 -3.00
N ASP A 120 2.42 -20.92 -2.56
CA ASP A 120 3.88 -20.79 -2.63
C ASP A 120 4.34 -20.90 -4.09
N LEU A 121 4.73 -19.77 -4.65
CA LEU A 121 5.19 -19.66 -6.03
C LEU A 121 6.56 -20.30 -6.28
N LYS A 122 7.26 -20.70 -5.22
CA LYS A 122 8.58 -21.34 -5.34
C LYS A 122 8.55 -22.56 -6.26
N THR A 123 7.49 -23.37 -6.20
CA THR A 123 7.34 -24.54 -7.08
C THR A 123 7.27 -24.16 -8.56
N GLN A 124 6.70 -23.00 -8.88
CA GLN A 124 6.62 -22.49 -10.26
C GLN A 124 7.92 -21.83 -10.71
N ILE A 125 8.66 -21.25 -9.78
CA ILE A 125 10.02 -20.71 -10.02
C ILE A 125 10.97 -21.87 -10.30
N ASP A 126 10.96 -22.90 -9.47
CA ASP A 126 11.80 -24.10 -9.65
C ASP A 126 11.48 -24.84 -10.96
N ALA A 127 10.22 -24.76 -11.43
CA ALA A 127 9.78 -25.32 -12.72
C ALA A 127 10.05 -24.43 -13.95
N GLY A 128 10.64 -23.22 -13.76
CA GLY A 128 10.94 -22.27 -14.83
C GLY A 128 9.71 -21.57 -15.44
N ASN A 129 8.55 -21.61 -14.78
CA ASN A 129 7.34 -20.90 -15.23
C ASN A 129 7.31 -19.44 -14.81
N LEU A 130 8.14 -19.06 -13.84
CA LEU A 130 8.31 -17.73 -13.26
C LEU A 130 9.78 -17.52 -12.90
N SER A 131 10.35 -16.37 -13.23
CA SER A 131 11.72 -15.99 -12.86
C SER A 131 11.72 -14.93 -11.76
N LEU A 132 12.75 -14.97 -10.91
CA LEU A 132 13.13 -13.89 -10.00
C LEU A 132 14.38 -13.15 -10.45
N ASP A 133 14.88 -13.45 -11.65
CA ASP A 133 16.05 -12.78 -12.21
C ASP A 133 15.71 -11.31 -12.56
N ASN A 134 16.75 -10.47 -12.57
CA ASN A 134 16.67 -9.07 -12.99
C ASN A 134 15.75 -8.18 -12.16
N PHE A 135 15.33 -8.61 -10.97
CA PHE A 135 14.70 -7.71 -10.03
C PHE A 135 15.70 -6.68 -9.51
N ARG A 136 15.23 -5.43 -9.37
CA ARG A 136 16.07 -4.32 -8.91
C ARG A 136 16.24 -4.39 -7.39
N ALA A 137 17.48 -4.14 -6.91
CA ALA A 137 17.82 -3.89 -5.50
C ALA A 137 17.22 -4.87 -4.45
N GLY A 138 16.99 -6.13 -4.79
CA GLY A 138 16.45 -7.12 -3.84
C GLY A 138 14.95 -6.99 -3.57
N VAL A 139 14.21 -6.29 -4.44
CA VAL A 139 12.75 -6.11 -4.35
C VAL A 139 12.02 -7.45 -4.29
N GLU A 140 12.52 -8.48 -4.97
CA GLU A 140 11.96 -9.83 -4.99
C GLU A 140 11.78 -10.43 -3.58
N LYS A 141 12.65 -10.05 -2.64
CA LYS A 141 12.62 -10.54 -1.24
C LYS A 141 11.43 -10.03 -0.44
N VAL A 142 10.84 -8.90 -0.85
CA VAL A 142 9.68 -8.31 -0.17
C VAL A 142 8.46 -9.26 -0.20
N GLY A 143 8.37 -10.11 -1.23
CA GLY A 143 7.31 -11.12 -1.34
C GLY A 143 7.56 -12.42 -0.59
N GLN A 144 8.67 -12.54 0.17
CA GLN A 144 9.06 -13.74 0.89
C GLN A 144 8.57 -13.74 2.33
N VAL A 145 8.01 -14.86 2.77
CA VAL A 145 7.61 -15.12 4.16
C VAL A 145 8.02 -16.55 4.53
N ASP A 146 8.84 -16.68 5.56
CA ASP A 146 9.25 -17.98 6.14
C ASP A 146 9.75 -18.99 5.08
N GLY A 147 10.54 -18.50 4.11
CA GLY A 147 11.13 -19.30 3.03
C GLY A 147 10.22 -19.59 1.82
N LYS A 148 8.96 -19.15 1.85
CA LYS A 148 8.01 -19.22 0.74
C LYS A 148 8.05 -17.93 -0.10
N GLN A 149 7.80 -18.02 -1.41
CA GLN A 149 7.56 -16.86 -2.27
C GLN A 149 6.05 -16.66 -2.43
N LEU A 150 5.46 -15.76 -1.67
CA LEU A 150 4.00 -15.57 -1.57
C LEU A 150 3.48 -14.41 -2.43
N GLY A 151 4.37 -13.58 -2.93
CA GLY A 151 4.02 -12.50 -3.84
C GLY A 151 5.21 -12.11 -4.72
N ILE A 152 4.93 -11.65 -5.92
CA ILE A 152 5.92 -11.15 -6.87
C ILE A 152 5.73 -9.64 -7.01
N PRO A 153 6.70 -8.82 -6.62
CA PRO A 153 6.62 -7.37 -6.71
C PRO A 153 6.42 -6.90 -8.16
N VAL A 154 5.54 -5.93 -8.34
CA VAL A 154 5.30 -5.28 -9.64
C VAL A 154 5.92 -3.89 -9.73
N GLY A 155 6.23 -3.32 -8.58
CA GLY A 155 6.86 -2.02 -8.44
C GLY A 155 7.27 -1.77 -7.00
N SER A 156 8.05 -0.74 -6.79
CA SER A 156 8.50 -0.29 -5.48
C SER A 156 8.23 1.19 -5.30
N ASN A 157 7.99 1.59 -4.06
CA ASN A 157 7.93 2.98 -3.65
C ASN A 157 8.87 3.15 -2.46
N THR A 158 9.66 4.20 -2.48
CA THR A 158 10.56 4.51 -1.37
C THR A 158 9.97 5.63 -0.53
N MET A 159 10.02 5.50 0.79
CA MET A 159 9.67 6.59 1.69
C MET A 159 10.58 7.77 1.40
N SER A 160 10.01 8.95 1.24
CA SER A 160 10.71 10.18 0.89
C SER A 160 10.15 11.35 1.68
N LEU A 161 10.86 12.45 1.68
CA LEU A 161 10.33 13.76 2.04
C LEU A 161 10.02 14.52 0.74
N VAL A 162 8.75 14.67 0.41
CA VAL A 162 8.36 15.57 -0.67
C VAL A 162 8.43 17.00 -0.18
N ILE A 163 9.10 17.87 -0.93
CA ILE A 163 9.32 19.27 -0.57
C ILE A 163 8.78 20.22 -1.64
N ASP A 164 8.30 21.38 -1.23
CA ASP A 164 8.14 22.51 -2.12
C ASP A 164 9.52 23.14 -2.38
N GLU A 165 10.07 22.90 -3.59
CA GLU A 165 11.43 23.32 -3.94
C GLU A 165 11.61 24.83 -3.79
N LYS A 166 10.62 25.64 -4.18
CA LYS A 166 10.71 27.10 -4.10
C LYS A 166 10.76 27.59 -2.65
N VAL A 167 10.02 26.93 -1.75
CA VAL A 167 10.02 27.28 -0.32
C VAL A 167 11.38 26.94 0.29
N PHE A 168 11.91 25.75 0.01
CA PHE A 168 13.20 25.30 0.50
C PHE A 168 14.36 26.14 -0.05
N GLU A 169 14.35 26.44 -1.36
CA GLU A 169 15.34 27.32 -2.00
C GLU A 169 15.35 28.73 -1.36
N LYS A 170 14.16 29.34 -1.20
CA LYS A 170 14.01 30.66 -0.57
C LYS A 170 14.53 30.67 0.87
N ALA A 171 14.41 29.54 1.59
CA ALA A 171 14.98 29.38 2.93
C ALA A 171 16.48 29.09 2.89
N GLY A 172 17.10 28.87 1.73
CA GLY A 172 18.50 28.46 1.60
C GLY A 172 18.74 27.07 2.20
N ILE A 173 17.78 26.16 2.03
CA ILE A 173 17.84 24.78 2.55
C ILE A 173 17.96 23.85 1.34
N ASN A 174 18.97 22.98 1.36
CA ASN A 174 19.20 21.96 0.35
C ASN A 174 19.40 20.60 1.03
N PRO A 175 18.33 19.80 1.21
CA PRO A 175 18.44 18.50 1.83
C PRO A 175 19.38 17.59 1.03
N LYS A 176 20.33 16.98 1.73
CA LYS A 176 21.32 16.07 1.12
C LYS A 176 21.22 14.69 1.76
N GLN A 177 21.67 13.69 1.01
CA GLN A 177 21.82 12.36 1.56
C GLN A 177 22.67 12.40 2.85
N GLY A 178 22.16 11.80 3.95
CA GLY A 178 22.83 11.76 5.23
C GLY A 178 22.56 12.97 6.14
N TRP A 179 21.70 13.93 5.75
CA TRP A 179 21.28 14.98 6.68
C TRP A 179 20.55 14.40 7.90
N THR A 180 20.59 15.13 9.01
CA THR A 180 20.12 14.64 10.32
C THR A 180 18.70 15.11 10.64
N TRP A 181 18.07 14.47 11.62
CA TRP A 181 16.80 14.93 12.19
C TRP A 181 16.90 16.34 12.78
N ASP A 182 18.03 16.67 13.41
CA ASP A 182 18.26 18.03 13.94
C ASP A 182 18.32 19.06 12.83
N GLU A 183 19.00 18.76 11.72
CA GLU A 183 19.03 19.64 10.54
C GLU A 183 17.63 19.77 9.90
N TYR A 184 16.87 18.70 9.83
CA TYR A 184 15.49 18.72 9.37
C TYR A 184 14.62 19.62 10.26
N PHE A 185 14.62 19.41 11.57
CA PHE A 185 13.83 20.23 12.48
C PHE A 185 14.26 21.70 12.50
N ALA A 186 15.55 21.98 12.36
CA ALA A 186 16.06 23.34 12.19
C ALA A 186 15.55 23.96 10.86
N ALA A 187 15.47 23.17 9.80
CA ALA A 187 14.93 23.60 8.51
C ALA A 187 13.44 23.97 8.62
N LEU A 188 12.61 23.11 9.26
CA LEU A 188 11.19 23.41 9.49
C LEU A 188 11.00 24.73 10.25
N LYS A 189 11.78 24.92 11.33
CA LYS A 189 11.73 26.15 12.13
C LYS A 189 12.15 27.36 11.31
N LYS A 190 13.22 27.26 10.50
CA LYS A 190 13.69 28.34 9.64
C LYS A 190 12.63 28.76 8.62
N ILE A 191 11.96 27.81 7.98
CA ILE A 191 10.84 28.06 7.04
C ILE A 191 9.72 28.80 7.77
N HIS A 192 9.29 28.29 8.91
CA HIS A 192 8.25 28.91 9.71
C HIS A 192 8.59 30.36 10.10
N ASP A 193 9.78 30.60 10.62
CA ASP A 193 10.21 31.93 11.11
C ASP A 193 10.31 32.94 9.97
N THR A 194 10.84 32.54 8.81
CA THR A 194 11.14 33.44 7.70
C THR A 194 10.01 33.60 6.70
N GLN A 195 9.16 32.60 6.52
CA GLN A 195 8.12 32.60 5.49
C GLN A 195 6.70 32.53 6.06
N LYS A 196 6.54 32.35 7.38
CA LYS A 196 5.25 32.22 8.08
C LYS A 196 4.39 31.05 7.53
N LEU A 197 5.08 30.03 7.07
CA LEU A 197 4.50 28.79 6.56
C LEU A 197 4.94 27.62 7.45
N PRO A 198 4.07 26.69 7.82
CA PRO A 198 4.49 25.45 8.46
C PRO A 198 5.54 24.71 7.61
N GLY A 199 6.59 24.21 8.27
CA GLY A 199 7.67 23.52 7.57
C GLY A 199 7.28 22.13 7.08
N ASP A 200 6.32 21.47 7.77
CA ASP A 200 5.85 20.12 7.44
C ASP A 200 4.34 19.99 7.67
N THR A 201 3.69 19.05 6.99
CA THR A 201 2.24 18.81 7.08
C THR A 201 1.85 17.86 8.22
N GLY A 202 2.80 17.11 8.80
CA GLY A 202 2.57 16.23 9.96
C GLY A 202 3.09 14.81 9.79
N TYR A 203 4.22 14.52 10.41
CA TYR A 203 4.93 13.24 10.28
C TYR A 203 4.57 12.20 11.35
N PHE A 204 3.98 12.61 12.44
CA PHE A 204 3.86 11.87 13.70
C PHE A 204 2.87 10.67 13.65
N GLY A 205 1.98 10.64 12.70
CA GLY A 205 1.02 9.53 12.47
C GLY A 205 1.47 8.50 11.44
N ILE A 206 2.66 8.66 10.85
CA ILE A 206 3.17 7.77 9.82
C ILE A 206 3.95 6.63 10.46
N MET A 207 3.33 5.46 10.62
CA MET A 207 3.92 4.29 11.26
C MET A 207 5.25 3.88 10.60
N TYR A 208 5.31 3.86 9.29
CA TYR A 208 6.52 3.48 8.55
C TYR A 208 7.69 4.45 8.75
N LEU A 209 7.41 5.75 8.93
CA LEU A 209 8.44 6.74 9.23
C LEU A 209 8.96 6.57 10.66
N TYR A 210 8.05 6.31 11.59
CA TYR A 210 8.44 6.04 12.98
C TYR A 210 9.25 4.73 13.10
N ASP A 211 8.91 3.69 12.34
CA ASP A 211 9.75 2.48 12.28
C ASP A 211 11.15 2.76 11.71
N LEU A 212 11.25 3.63 10.70
CA LEU A 212 12.56 4.10 10.21
C LEU A 212 13.37 4.79 11.30
N TYR A 213 12.76 5.71 12.02
CA TYR A 213 13.38 6.40 13.15
C TYR A 213 13.86 5.41 14.23
N LEU A 214 13.00 4.45 14.59
CA LEU A 214 13.34 3.39 15.55
C LEU A 214 14.53 2.56 15.07
N ARG A 215 14.59 2.17 13.80
CA ARG A 215 15.70 1.39 13.23
C ARG A 215 17.03 2.15 13.25
N GLN A 216 16.99 3.45 13.00
CA GLN A 216 18.16 4.33 13.11
C GLN A 216 18.69 4.36 14.55
N ASN A 217 17.85 4.05 15.53
CA ASN A 217 18.18 3.96 16.96
C ASN A 217 18.31 2.51 17.47
N GLY A 218 18.48 1.53 16.57
CA GLY A 218 18.71 0.12 16.92
C GLY A 218 17.47 -0.63 17.41
N LYS A 219 16.28 -0.07 17.22
CA LYS A 219 14.98 -0.67 17.54
C LYS A 219 14.20 -1.01 16.25
N ALA A 220 12.96 -1.47 16.36
CA ALA A 220 12.04 -1.65 15.24
C ALA A 220 10.60 -1.47 15.71
N PHE A 221 9.67 -1.15 14.82
CA PHE A 221 8.26 -1.07 15.18
C PHE A 221 7.70 -2.45 15.58
N PHE A 222 7.96 -3.45 14.74
CA PHE A 222 7.56 -4.83 15.01
C PHE A 222 8.76 -5.75 15.17
N THR A 223 8.64 -6.69 16.10
CA THR A 223 9.49 -7.87 16.24
C THR A 223 8.63 -9.13 16.00
N LYS A 224 9.25 -10.30 16.07
CA LYS A 224 8.50 -11.59 16.05
C LYS A 224 7.55 -11.76 17.25
N ASP A 225 7.83 -11.06 18.35
CA ASP A 225 7.14 -11.23 19.64
C ASP A 225 6.19 -10.06 19.97
N GLY A 226 6.05 -9.06 19.09
CA GLY A 226 5.18 -7.91 19.30
C GLY A 226 5.80 -6.58 18.87
N LEU A 227 5.58 -5.52 19.67
CA LEU A 227 6.22 -4.22 19.45
C LEU A 227 7.70 -4.29 19.87
N GLY A 228 8.57 -3.64 19.11
CA GLY A 228 10.01 -3.59 19.34
C GLY A 228 10.50 -2.30 20.03
N PHE A 229 9.60 -1.53 20.61
CA PHE A 229 9.85 -0.27 21.30
C PHE A 229 8.94 -0.17 22.54
N ASP A 230 9.17 0.80 23.40
CA ASP A 230 8.41 0.99 24.63
C ASP A 230 7.60 2.32 24.66
N GLU A 231 6.82 2.52 25.74
CA GLU A 231 6.00 3.71 25.91
C GLU A 231 6.83 4.99 25.99
N ALA A 232 8.09 4.93 26.47
CA ALA A 232 8.96 6.09 26.57
C ALA A 232 9.40 6.58 25.19
N ASP A 233 9.74 5.66 24.27
CA ASP A 233 10.10 5.98 22.88
C ASP A 233 8.97 6.72 22.16
N LEU A 234 7.74 6.22 22.28
CA LEU A 234 6.58 6.83 21.63
C LEU A 234 6.16 8.15 22.30
N THR A 235 6.34 8.24 23.61
CA THR A 235 6.08 9.48 24.35
C THR A 235 7.01 10.59 23.88
N GLU A 236 8.29 10.30 23.68
CA GLU A 236 9.27 11.27 23.16
C GLU A 236 8.87 11.74 21.75
N TRP A 237 8.62 10.81 20.82
CA TRP A 237 8.25 11.10 19.44
C TRP A 237 6.98 11.95 19.35
N TRP A 238 5.93 11.58 20.06
CA TRP A 238 4.66 12.29 20.02
C TRP A 238 4.68 13.61 20.79
N THR A 239 5.46 13.72 21.87
CA THR A 239 5.61 14.98 22.62
C THR A 239 6.33 16.02 21.77
N ASP A 240 7.43 15.64 21.11
CA ASP A 240 8.16 16.54 20.23
C ASP A 240 7.27 17.04 19.08
N ALA A 241 6.57 16.13 18.41
CA ALA A 241 5.65 16.48 17.32
C ALA A 241 4.50 17.39 17.80
N TYR A 242 3.87 17.07 18.93
CA TYR A 242 2.81 17.89 19.51
C TYR A 242 3.28 19.32 19.82
N ASN A 243 4.46 19.46 20.38
CA ASN A 243 5.05 20.77 20.68
C ASN A 243 5.29 21.59 19.39
N ARG A 244 5.71 20.95 18.29
CA ARG A 244 5.89 21.61 16.98
C ARG A 244 4.57 22.02 16.35
N VAL A 245 3.52 21.22 16.50
CA VAL A 245 2.14 21.60 16.09
C VAL A 245 1.69 22.84 16.87
N LYS A 246 1.88 22.84 18.19
CA LYS A 246 1.51 23.98 19.05
C LYS A 246 2.30 25.26 18.73
N ALA A 247 3.54 25.12 18.27
CA ALA A 247 4.38 26.22 17.82
C ALA A 247 4.08 26.70 16.38
N GLY A 248 3.18 26.04 15.65
CA GLY A 248 2.86 26.34 14.25
C GLY A 248 3.96 25.94 13.26
N ILE A 249 4.97 25.18 13.70
CA ILE A 249 6.05 24.67 12.84
C ILE A 249 5.55 23.53 11.96
N ILE A 250 4.58 22.77 12.45
CA ILE A 250 3.84 21.74 11.71
C ILE A 250 2.43 22.27 11.47
N THR A 251 1.85 21.94 10.32
CA THR A 251 0.49 22.35 9.93
C THR A 251 -0.54 21.91 10.97
N ASP A 252 -1.45 22.81 11.31
CA ASP A 252 -2.57 22.50 12.21
C ASP A 252 -3.36 21.29 11.65
N PRO A 253 -3.54 20.22 12.43
CA PRO A 253 -4.28 19.04 11.98
C PRO A 253 -5.71 19.30 11.49
N LYS A 254 -6.37 20.36 12.01
CA LYS A 254 -7.67 20.79 11.50
C LYS A 254 -7.55 21.33 10.07
N ARG A 255 -6.45 22.02 9.75
CA ARG A 255 -6.18 22.47 8.38
C ARG A 255 -5.95 21.27 7.47
N VAL A 256 -5.18 20.27 7.90
CA VAL A 256 -4.96 19.04 7.15
C VAL A 256 -6.29 18.34 6.81
N GLU A 257 -7.23 18.27 7.75
CA GLU A 257 -8.57 17.73 7.48
C GLU A 257 -9.41 18.59 6.51
N GLN A 258 -9.29 19.91 6.58
CA GLN A 258 -10.00 20.84 5.68
C GLN A 258 -9.46 20.79 4.24
N ASP A 259 -8.20 20.49 4.08
CA ASP A 259 -7.55 20.43 2.75
C ASP A 259 -7.95 19.18 1.96
N LYS A 260 -8.41 18.12 2.64
CA LYS A 260 -8.82 16.88 1.97
C LYS A 260 -9.88 17.12 0.88
N PRO A 261 -9.80 16.45 -0.26
CA PRO A 261 -8.92 15.32 -0.57
C PRO A 261 -7.49 15.68 -1.01
N LYS A 262 -7.13 16.96 -1.10
CA LYS A 262 -5.76 17.39 -1.41
C LYS A 262 -4.84 17.18 -0.23
N SER A 263 -3.54 17.07 -0.49
CA SER A 263 -2.51 17.21 0.53
C SER A 263 -2.39 18.67 0.96
N SER A 264 -2.08 18.93 2.24
CA SER A 264 -1.77 20.28 2.72
C SER A 264 -0.51 20.85 2.05
N LEU A 265 0.43 20.01 1.60
CA LEU A 265 1.57 20.43 0.79
C LEU A 265 1.09 20.96 -0.57
N SER A 266 0.26 20.21 -1.30
CA SER A 266 -0.26 20.67 -2.60
C SER A 266 -1.25 21.84 -2.48
N ALA A 267 -1.87 22.03 -1.33
CA ALA A 267 -2.71 23.17 -0.98
C ALA A 267 -1.91 24.41 -0.50
N ALA A 268 -0.58 24.33 -0.46
CA ALA A 268 0.35 25.38 0.02
C ALA A 268 0.13 25.76 1.51
N HIS A 269 -0.22 24.81 2.34
CA HIS A 269 -0.36 24.96 3.79
C HIS A 269 0.72 24.27 4.60
N GLY A 270 1.76 23.77 3.94
CA GLY A 270 2.99 23.21 4.49
C GLY A 270 4.07 23.19 3.44
N ALA A 271 5.33 23.10 3.85
CA ALA A 271 6.47 23.14 2.93
C ALA A 271 7.03 21.76 2.59
N SER A 272 6.74 20.73 3.40
CA SER A 272 7.15 19.36 3.16
C SER A 272 6.12 18.36 3.68
N GLU A 273 6.24 17.12 3.21
CA GLU A 273 5.40 15.99 3.63
C GLU A 273 6.16 14.68 3.47
N PHE A 274 6.24 13.88 4.54
CA PHE A 274 6.73 12.52 4.43
C PHE A 274 5.67 11.63 3.79
N THR A 275 6.05 11.01 2.70
CA THR A 275 5.17 10.08 1.98
C THR A 275 6.00 9.21 1.03
N TRP A 276 5.33 8.36 0.26
CA TRP A 276 5.96 7.59 -0.80
C TRP A 276 6.30 8.49 -2.00
N ASP A 277 7.43 8.25 -2.63
CA ASP A 277 7.98 9.02 -3.76
C ASP A 277 6.98 9.24 -4.91
N ASN A 278 6.15 8.23 -5.21
CA ASN A 278 5.15 8.28 -6.29
C ASN A 278 4.03 9.32 -6.05
N PHE A 279 3.85 9.81 -4.82
CA PHE A 279 2.89 10.88 -4.52
C PHE A 279 3.28 12.22 -5.15
N THR A 280 4.55 12.41 -5.50
CA THR A 280 5.02 13.60 -6.22
C THR A 280 4.25 13.86 -7.52
N VAL A 281 3.86 12.79 -8.24
CA VAL A 281 3.01 12.90 -9.44
C VAL A 281 1.66 13.53 -9.11
N ARG A 282 1.02 13.05 -8.06
CA ARG A 282 -0.27 13.56 -7.59
C ARG A 282 -0.15 15.01 -7.14
N TYR A 283 0.84 15.33 -6.32
CA TYR A 283 1.02 16.69 -5.79
C TYR A 283 1.31 17.69 -6.91
N SER A 284 2.09 17.28 -7.93
CA SER A 284 2.33 18.09 -9.12
C SER A 284 1.08 18.35 -9.96
N ALA A 285 0.12 17.44 -9.96
CA ALA A 285 -1.16 17.62 -10.64
C ALA A 285 -2.16 18.47 -9.83
N GLU A 286 -2.10 18.42 -8.50
CA GLU A 286 -3.04 19.10 -7.60
C GLU A 286 -2.59 20.51 -7.20
N GLY A 287 -1.27 20.73 -7.11
CA GLY A 287 -0.67 21.98 -6.63
C GLY A 287 -0.20 22.91 -7.75
N THR A 288 0.36 24.05 -7.35
CA THR A 288 0.87 25.09 -8.27
C THR A 288 2.36 25.32 -8.14
N SER A 289 3.04 24.55 -7.27
CA SER A 289 4.48 24.65 -7.04
C SER A 289 5.25 23.54 -7.79
N THR A 290 6.56 23.56 -7.66
CA THR A 290 7.44 22.46 -8.08
C THR A 290 7.77 21.64 -6.84
N TYR A 291 7.49 20.33 -6.92
CA TYR A 291 7.72 19.39 -5.82
C TYR A 291 8.92 18.51 -6.14
N GLY A 292 9.88 18.52 -5.22
CA GLY A 292 11.07 17.68 -5.27
C GLY A 292 11.03 16.55 -4.23
N LEU A 293 11.96 15.62 -4.37
CA LEU A 293 12.15 14.49 -3.46
C LEU A 293 13.46 14.67 -2.68
N ALA A 294 13.36 14.66 -1.38
CA ALA A 294 14.49 14.72 -0.47
C ALA A 294 14.64 13.40 0.30
N PRO A 295 15.88 13.02 0.66
CA PRO A 295 16.12 11.82 1.46
C PRO A 295 15.54 11.97 2.87
N ILE A 296 15.20 10.83 3.48
CA ILE A 296 14.76 10.78 4.88
C ILE A 296 15.93 11.22 5.78
N PRO A 297 15.69 12.06 6.82
CA PRO A 297 16.71 12.41 7.78
C PRO A 297 17.24 11.18 8.54
N THR A 298 18.46 11.23 9.03
CA THR A 298 19.11 10.16 9.79
C THR A 298 19.51 10.64 11.19
N THR A 299 19.67 9.71 12.13
CA THR A 299 20.04 10.05 13.53
C THR A 299 21.50 10.47 13.63
N ASP A 300 22.41 9.86 12.85
CA ASP A 300 23.85 10.02 12.98
C ASP A 300 24.56 10.49 11.70
N GLY A 301 23.81 10.98 10.72
CA GLY A 301 24.31 11.36 9.39
C GLY A 301 24.66 10.17 8.49
N LYS A 302 24.59 8.94 9.02
CA LYS A 302 24.76 7.71 8.26
C LYS A 302 23.41 7.20 7.81
N GLN A 303 23.47 6.39 6.79
CA GLN A 303 22.26 5.86 6.22
C GLN A 303 21.80 4.62 6.93
N THR A 304 20.55 4.60 7.29
CA THR A 304 19.89 3.44 7.83
C THR A 304 18.59 3.25 7.06
N GLY A 305 18.56 2.27 6.21
CA GLY A 305 17.46 1.69 5.48
C GLY A 305 16.22 2.55 5.24
N GLN A 306 16.09 3.11 4.05
CA GLN A 306 14.80 3.63 3.60
C GLN A 306 13.91 2.48 3.17
N TYR A 307 12.63 2.57 3.50
CA TYR A 307 11.66 1.53 3.17
C TYR A 307 11.41 1.43 1.67
N LEU A 308 11.44 0.20 1.20
CA LEU A 308 10.98 -0.19 -0.11
C LEU A 308 9.64 -0.91 0.05
N ALA A 309 8.54 -0.19 -0.04
CA ALA A 309 7.21 -0.81 -0.12
C ALA A 309 6.94 -1.21 -1.57
N SER A 310 6.36 -2.40 -1.79
CA SER A 310 6.00 -2.87 -3.12
C SER A 310 4.58 -3.39 -3.14
N LEU A 311 3.85 -3.02 -4.19
CA LEU A 311 2.67 -3.77 -4.62
C LEU A 311 3.14 -5.04 -5.31
N MET A 312 2.42 -6.14 -5.11
CA MET A 312 2.79 -7.43 -5.65
C MET A 312 1.60 -8.19 -6.23
N LEU A 313 1.88 -9.18 -7.03
CA LEU A 313 0.91 -10.18 -7.48
C LEU A 313 1.08 -11.44 -6.65
N SER A 314 0.01 -11.88 -6.02
CA SER A 314 -0.09 -13.16 -5.33
C SER A 314 -1.00 -14.11 -6.09
N ALA A 315 -0.77 -15.40 -5.90
CA ALA A 315 -1.61 -16.46 -6.46
C ALA A 315 -2.39 -17.18 -5.37
N SER A 316 -3.58 -17.65 -5.72
CA SER A 316 -4.41 -18.44 -4.83
C SER A 316 -3.91 -19.89 -4.72
N ALA A 317 -3.82 -20.41 -3.49
CA ALA A 317 -3.61 -21.85 -3.25
C ALA A 317 -4.75 -22.73 -3.77
N ARG A 318 -5.90 -22.14 -4.14
CA ARG A 318 -7.07 -22.84 -4.71
C ARG A 318 -7.10 -22.85 -6.24
N THR A 319 -6.13 -22.17 -6.89
CA THR A 319 -6.10 -22.19 -8.35
C THR A 319 -5.91 -23.60 -8.91
N LYS A 320 -6.62 -23.90 -9.96
CA LYS A 320 -6.45 -25.15 -10.74
C LYS A 320 -5.42 -25.01 -11.86
N HIS A 321 -4.89 -23.80 -12.05
CA HIS A 321 -4.03 -23.42 -13.18
C HIS A 321 -2.73 -22.75 -12.71
N PRO A 322 -1.96 -23.37 -11.78
CA PRO A 322 -0.79 -22.73 -11.16
C PRO A 322 0.31 -22.36 -12.17
N LYS A 323 0.44 -23.14 -13.25
CA LYS A 323 1.39 -22.86 -14.33
C LYS A 323 1.00 -21.63 -15.13
N GLU A 324 -0.25 -21.55 -15.58
CA GLU A 324 -0.77 -20.43 -16.36
C GLU A 324 -0.78 -19.13 -15.52
N VAL A 325 -1.09 -19.24 -14.24
CA VAL A 325 -1.00 -18.15 -13.28
C VAL A 325 0.45 -17.64 -13.16
N ALA A 326 1.42 -18.54 -13.01
CA ALA A 326 2.83 -18.18 -12.93
C ALA A 326 3.33 -17.53 -14.24
N GLN A 327 2.94 -18.05 -15.40
CA GLN A 327 3.24 -17.46 -16.70
C GLN A 327 2.65 -16.06 -16.86
N PHE A 328 1.42 -15.85 -16.38
CA PHE A 328 0.80 -14.53 -16.37
C PHE A 328 1.55 -13.55 -15.46
N ILE A 329 1.86 -13.95 -14.23
CA ILE A 329 2.65 -13.12 -13.30
C ILE A 329 4.00 -12.78 -13.91
N ASN A 330 4.72 -13.78 -14.45
CA ASN A 330 6.03 -13.58 -15.10
C ASN A 330 5.94 -12.56 -16.23
N PHE A 331 4.93 -12.68 -17.09
CA PHE A 331 4.70 -11.71 -18.17
C PHE A 331 4.45 -10.30 -17.64
N MET A 332 3.61 -10.16 -16.61
CA MET A 332 3.24 -8.86 -16.04
C MET A 332 4.42 -8.12 -15.39
N VAL A 333 5.49 -8.82 -14.99
CA VAL A 333 6.63 -8.22 -14.30
C VAL A 333 7.90 -8.15 -15.15
N HIS A 334 8.01 -8.91 -16.25
CA HIS A 334 9.23 -8.93 -17.07
C HIS A 334 9.04 -8.38 -18.49
N ASP A 335 7.80 -8.36 -19.02
CA ASP A 335 7.63 -7.93 -20.42
C ASP A 335 7.84 -6.40 -20.52
N PRO A 336 8.79 -5.93 -21.38
CA PRO A 336 9.08 -4.51 -21.51
C PRO A 336 7.91 -3.65 -21.99
N GLU A 337 7.01 -4.21 -22.82
CA GLU A 337 5.84 -3.46 -23.30
C GLU A 337 4.82 -3.24 -22.18
N VAL A 338 4.70 -4.20 -21.24
CA VAL A 338 3.91 -4.00 -20.01
C VAL A 338 4.52 -2.85 -19.19
N GLY A 339 5.85 -2.78 -19.07
CA GLY A 339 6.54 -1.68 -18.41
C GLY A 339 6.20 -0.32 -19.01
N LYS A 340 6.23 -0.20 -20.34
CA LYS A 340 5.86 1.03 -21.06
C LYS A 340 4.40 1.44 -20.85
N ILE A 341 3.49 0.46 -20.81
CA ILE A 341 2.05 0.71 -20.59
C ILE A 341 1.79 1.14 -19.15
N MET A 342 2.36 0.42 -18.19
CA MET A 342 2.12 0.67 -16.76
C MET A 342 2.82 1.92 -16.27
N GLY A 343 4.03 2.20 -16.76
CA GLY A 343 4.86 3.28 -16.21
C GLY A 343 5.00 3.12 -14.70
N TYR A 344 5.04 4.24 -13.99
CA TYR A 344 5.14 4.25 -12.51
C TYR A 344 3.79 4.30 -11.78
N ASP A 345 2.70 3.85 -12.43
CA ASP A 345 1.35 3.81 -11.81
C ASP A 345 1.31 3.00 -10.50
N ARG A 346 2.15 1.98 -10.39
CA ARG A 346 2.24 1.11 -9.20
C ARG A 346 3.58 1.27 -8.46
N GLY A 347 4.21 2.41 -8.59
CA GLY A 347 5.58 2.65 -8.15
C GLY A 347 6.61 2.39 -9.26
N ILE A 348 7.89 2.54 -8.94
CA ILE A 348 8.99 2.23 -9.86
C ILE A 348 8.92 0.75 -10.23
N LEU A 349 9.06 0.47 -11.51
CA LEU A 349 8.99 -0.88 -12.06
C LEU A 349 10.03 -1.81 -11.42
N ALA A 350 9.60 -3.01 -11.02
CA ALA A 350 10.37 -3.89 -10.16
C ALA A 350 11.55 -4.57 -10.88
N THR A 351 11.48 -4.76 -12.20
CA THR A 351 12.52 -5.44 -13.00
C THR A 351 13.29 -4.45 -13.87
N THR A 352 14.56 -4.77 -14.14
CA THR A 352 15.44 -3.96 -15.00
C THR A 352 14.90 -3.83 -16.41
N GLU A 353 14.36 -4.91 -16.97
CA GLU A 353 13.79 -4.90 -18.34
C GLU A 353 12.68 -3.90 -18.50
N GLN A 354 11.74 -3.85 -17.53
CA GLN A 354 10.64 -2.90 -17.57
C GLN A 354 11.11 -1.48 -17.25
N PHE A 355 11.99 -1.32 -16.26
CA PHE A 355 12.55 -0.02 -15.88
C PHE A 355 13.33 0.62 -17.03
N ASP A 356 14.19 -0.15 -17.71
CA ASP A 356 14.97 0.34 -18.84
C ASP A 356 14.11 0.64 -20.07
N ALA A 357 12.99 -0.07 -20.24
CA ALA A 357 12.07 0.15 -21.33
C ALA A 357 11.22 1.40 -21.16
N TYR A 358 10.82 1.73 -19.93
CA TYR A 358 10.04 2.94 -19.65
C TYR A 358 10.95 4.15 -19.49
N LYS A 359 10.72 5.16 -20.32
CA LYS A 359 11.45 6.45 -20.25
C LYS A 359 10.44 7.54 -19.94
N PRO A 360 10.34 8.00 -18.67
CA PRO A 360 9.42 9.06 -18.32
C PRO A 360 9.79 10.37 -19.02
N THR A 361 8.80 11.06 -19.54
CA THR A 361 8.96 12.35 -20.24
C THR A 361 8.51 13.53 -19.39
N ASP A 362 7.76 13.29 -18.33
CA ASP A 362 7.28 14.31 -17.41
C ASP A 362 8.22 14.47 -16.21
N ALA A 363 8.33 15.70 -15.71
CA ALA A 363 9.25 16.05 -14.64
C ALA A 363 9.03 15.26 -13.32
N PRO A 364 7.78 15.03 -12.83
CA PRO A 364 7.57 14.27 -11.62
C PRO A 364 8.09 12.83 -11.71
N ASN A 365 7.80 12.10 -12.79
CA ASN A 365 8.28 10.72 -12.95
C ASN A 365 9.81 10.68 -13.17
N GLN A 366 10.40 11.69 -13.81
CA GLN A 366 11.87 11.82 -13.89
C GLN A 366 12.50 12.06 -12.52
N ALA A 367 11.89 12.89 -11.66
CA ALA A 367 12.35 13.12 -10.30
C ALA A 367 12.29 11.82 -9.46
N ILE A 368 11.22 11.03 -9.59
CA ILE A 368 11.09 9.72 -8.94
C ILE A 368 12.20 8.77 -9.41
N ALA A 369 12.41 8.65 -10.73
CA ALA A 369 13.46 7.78 -11.27
C ALA A 369 14.85 8.18 -10.77
N LYS A 370 15.14 9.48 -10.71
CA LYS A 370 16.39 10.00 -10.16
C LYS A 370 16.52 9.68 -8.67
N TYR A 371 15.51 9.95 -7.87
CA TYR A 371 15.50 9.69 -6.43
C TYR A 371 15.77 8.21 -6.13
N GLU A 372 15.06 7.32 -6.79
CA GLU A 372 15.25 5.86 -6.65
C GLU A 372 16.66 5.41 -7.06
N THR A 373 17.21 6.03 -8.11
CA THR A 373 18.58 5.76 -8.53
C THR A 373 19.61 6.22 -7.48
N ASP A 374 19.40 7.44 -6.95
CA ASP A 374 20.30 8.03 -5.95
C ASP A 374 20.30 7.23 -4.63
N VAL A 375 19.12 6.83 -4.13
CA VAL A 375 19.01 6.05 -2.88
C VAL A 375 19.53 4.61 -3.05
N ALA A 376 19.35 4.02 -4.22
CA ALA A 376 19.93 2.71 -4.55
C ALA A 376 21.45 2.77 -4.61
N ALA A 377 22.02 3.78 -5.30
CA ALA A 377 23.45 4.00 -5.39
C ALA A 377 24.10 4.28 -4.03
N ALA A 378 23.37 4.96 -3.16
CA ALA A 378 23.79 5.25 -1.80
C ALA A 378 23.78 4.01 -0.87
N GLY A 379 23.16 2.91 -1.27
CA GLY A 379 23.11 1.66 -0.50
C GLY A 379 22.26 1.74 0.77
N VAL A 380 21.24 2.63 0.77
CA VAL A 380 20.44 2.93 1.97
C VAL A 380 19.09 2.24 2.00
N LEU A 381 18.75 1.53 0.95
CA LEU A 381 17.48 0.82 0.86
C LEU A 381 17.47 -0.40 1.79
N GLY A 382 16.62 -0.34 2.80
CA GLY A 382 16.25 -1.49 3.62
C GLY A 382 14.97 -2.14 3.10
N THR A 383 14.91 -3.47 3.16
CA THR A 383 13.69 -4.21 2.85
C THR A 383 12.72 -4.18 4.02
N ILE A 384 11.44 -3.99 3.74
CA ILE A 384 10.37 -4.21 4.73
C ILE A 384 10.31 -5.71 5.04
N THR A 385 10.52 -6.07 6.29
CA THR A 385 10.22 -7.42 6.77
C THR A 385 8.70 -7.61 6.79
N PRO A 386 8.16 -8.75 6.35
CA PRO A 386 6.74 -9.04 6.47
C PRO A 386 6.25 -8.84 7.91
N HIS A 387 5.26 -8.00 8.07
CA HIS A 387 4.72 -7.65 9.38
C HIS A 387 4.02 -8.85 10.06
N PRO A 388 3.91 -8.86 11.41
CA PRO A 388 3.13 -9.86 12.13
C PRO A 388 1.63 -9.74 11.77
N ALA A 389 0.86 -10.78 12.08
CA ALA A 389 -0.59 -10.70 12.02
C ALA A 389 -1.09 -9.58 12.96
N GLY A 390 -2.12 -8.83 12.57
CA GLY A 390 -2.62 -7.69 13.33
C GLY A 390 -1.88 -6.37 13.12
N ALA A 391 -0.80 -6.34 12.32
CA ALA A 391 -0.06 -5.12 12.02
C ALA A 391 -0.91 -4.06 11.31
N ASP A 392 -1.84 -4.47 10.44
CA ASP A 392 -2.81 -3.59 9.79
C ASP A 392 -3.71 -2.86 10.79
N THR A 393 -4.13 -3.56 11.84
CA THR A 393 -4.90 -2.98 12.95
C THR A 393 -4.05 -2.02 13.78
N CYS A 394 -2.78 -2.37 14.03
CA CYS A 394 -1.84 -1.48 14.72
C CYS A 394 -1.59 -0.19 13.92
N GLU A 395 -1.42 -0.26 12.59
CA GLU A 395 -1.22 0.90 11.73
C GLU A 395 -2.44 1.84 11.77
N ALA A 396 -3.64 1.28 11.65
CA ALA A 396 -4.87 2.05 11.74
C ALA A 396 -5.04 2.73 13.11
N ALA A 397 -4.71 2.02 14.20
CA ALA A 397 -4.74 2.58 15.56
C ALA A 397 -3.68 3.68 15.73
N PHE A 398 -2.46 3.48 15.25
CA PHE A 398 -1.38 4.47 15.33
C PHE A 398 -1.76 5.78 14.64
N LEU A 399 -2.27 5.71 13.40
CA LEU A 399 -2.72 6.88 12.64
C LEU A 399 -3.86 7.62 13.34
N ARG A 400 -4.89 6.90 13.77
CA ARG A 400 -6.07 7.48 14.43
C ARG A 400 -5.72 8.16 15.74
N ILE A 401 -4.98 7.47 16.62
CA ILE A 401 -4.62 7.98 17.95
C ILE A 401 -3.68 9.18 17.84
N ALA A 402 -2.72 9.14 16.90
CA ALA A 402 -1.86 10.29 16.60
C ALA A 402 -2.69 11.51 16.12
N GLY A 403 -3.73 11.28 15.31
CA GLY A 403 -4.67 12.31 14.89
C GLY A 403 -5.40 12.94 16.09
N ASP A 404 -5.99 12.13 16.96
CA ASP A 404 -6.69 12.59 18.17
C ASP A 404 -5.75 13.39 19.10
N MET A 405 -4.55 12.90 19.30
CA MET A 405 -3.52 13.56 20.10
C MET A 405 -3.12 14.92 19.50
N SER A 406 -2.87 14.95 18.20
CA SER A 406 -2.41 16.17 17.51
C SER A 406 -3.47 17.29 17.51
N GLN A 407 -4.74 16.91 17.46
CA GLN A 407 -5.87 17.86 17.59
C GLN A 407 -6.09 18.33 19.04
N GLY A 408 -5.39 17.73 20.01
CA GLY A 408 -5.51 18.05 21.43
C GLY A 408 -6.75 17.45 22.11
N THR A 409 -7.43 16.49 21.47
CA THR A 409 -8.56 15.77 22.06
C THR A 409 -8.12 14.72 23.08
N THR A 410 -6.88 14.23 22.95
CA THR A 410 -6.26 13.27 23.86
C THR A 410 -4.87 13.77 24.27
N LYS A 411 -4.51 13.63 25.56
CA LYS A 411 -3.14 13.96 26.03
C LYS A 411 -2.17 12.92 25.52
N VAL A 412 -0.91 13.32 25.26
CA VAL A 412 0.15 12.42 24.77
C VAL A 412 0.27 11.15 25.61
N ALA A 413 0.33 11.28 26.94
CA ALA A 413 0.46 10.12 27.84
C ALA A 413 -0.71 9.13 27.76
N ASP A 414 -1.94 9.63 27.57
CA ASP A 414 -3.14 8.80 27.42
C ASP A 414 -3.18 8.14 26.02
N ALA A 415 -2.79 8.88 24.98
CA ALA A 415 -2.67 8.39 23.61
C ALA A 415 -1.66 7.23 23.52
N VAL A 416 -0.48 7.36 24.16
CA VAL A 416 0.53 6.31 24.22
C VAL A 416 -0.02 5.03 24.85
N LYS A 417 -0.63 5.15 26.04
CA LYS A 417 -1.25 3.99 26.73
C LYS A 417 -2.33 3.33 25.90
N GLN A 418 -3.17 4.13 25.26
CA GLN A 418 -4.22 3.64 24.39
C GLN A 418 -3.62 2.84 23.21
N PHE A 419 -2.61 3.38 22.54
CA PHE A 419 -1.94 2.68 21.44
C PHE A 419 -1.37 1.33 21.89
N PHE A 420 -0.61 1.30 23.00
CA PHE A 420 -0.02 0.05 23.49
C PHE A 420 -1.07 -0.99 23.87
N SER A 421 -2.20 -0.58 24.45
CA SER A 421 -3.32 -1.47 24.77
C SER A 421 -3.96 -2.07 23.51
N GLU A 422 -4.25 -1.23 22.50
CA GLU A 422 -4.84 -1.70 21.24
C GLU A 422 -3.88 -2.58 20.45
N ALA A 423 -2.61 -2.20 20.35
CA ALA A 423 -1.57 -2.97 19.66
C ALA A 423 -1.36 -4.35 20.29
N LYS A 424 -1.34 -4.43 21.63
CA LYS A 424 -1.25 -5.73 22.34
C LYS A 424 -2.41 -6.65 21.98
N THR A 425 -3.62 -6.13 21.90
CA THR A 425 -4.81 -6.89 21.53
C THR A 425 -4.75 -7.35 20.07
N ALA A 426 -4.36 -6.46 19.16
CA ALA A 426 -4.27 -6.75 17.73
C ALA A 426 -3.21 -7.82 17.41
N LEU A 427 -2.04 -7.74 18.07
CA LEU A 427 -0.93 -8.68 17.83
C LEU A 427 -1.11 -10.03 18.50
N ALA A 428 -2.04 -10.19 19.46
CA ALA A 428 -2.38 -11.46 20.08
C ALA A 428 -3.40 -12.29 19.27
N SER A 429 -4.00 -11.72 18.22
CA SER A 429 -4.99 -12.37 17.35
C SER A 429 -4.32 -13.03 16.13
#